data_25d56689ab2119b173bd781165d572ab
#
_entry.id   25d56689ab2119b173bd781165d572ab
#
_cell.length_a   1.000
_cell.length_b   1.000
_cell.length_c   1.000
_cell.angle_alpha   90.00
_cell.angle_beta   90.00
_cell.angle_gamma   90.00
#
_symmetry.space_group_name_H-M   'P 1'
#
loop_
_entity.id
_entity.type
_entity.pdbx_description
1 polymer ?
#
loop_
_entity_poly.entity_id
_entity_poly.type
_entity_poly.pdbx_seq_one_letter_code
_entity_poly.pdbx_strand_id
1 'polypeptide(L)'
;MPVTAPQPAPPVSGRAAPRRPGDLPPGPAPGPDAWPDGGRESGDGPGRSTPARATVVCPNCRTENAPDRILCRRCALLLDPGPAPGGRPPWWRRLLRRRPRRTRAAGARPRRGWRRPRLGLPIVLVLLAVGVWFVLPHLSGLFGFARQETGTPESMPPAVCRASSEADGHPASAAVDGFNNRYWAPERAGEGVGEHLECDFAQPVRMMKIVVFSGTSARQDEFLTQSRPARLTVELTSEDGEKTGRTIRLRDQAGQQTFDVRGSGTVSARITVASAYGTGKERRTALAEVEFFGRRE
;
A
#
# COMPACT_ATOMS: atom_id res chain seq x y z
N MET A 1 43.86 18.88 41.33
CA MET A 1 43.01 17.75 40.93
C MET A 1 43.13 17.63 39.42
N PRO A 2 43.63 16.50 38.89
CA PRO A 2 43.84 16.34 37.45
C PRO A 2 42.51 16.03 36.76
N VAL A 3 42.23 16.75 35.67
CA VAL A 3 41.08 16.57 34.76
C VAL A 3 41.38 15.36 33.86
N THR A 4 40.57 14.31 33.99
CA THR A 4 40.66 13.11 33.16
C THR A 4 39.99 13.38 31.79
N ALA A 5 40.76 13.20 30.73
CA ALA A 5 40.28 13.31 29.34
C ALA A 5 39.31 12.16 28.99
N PRO A 6 38.29 12.38 28.16
CA PRO A 6 37.37 11.31 27.75
C PRO A 6 38.03 10.33 26.78
N GLN A 7 37.81 9.03 27.01
CA GLN A 7 38.25 7.92 26.13
C GLN A 7 37.46 7.95 24.79
N PRO A 8 38.12 7.61 23.68
CA PRO A 8 37.48 7.45 22.39
C PRO A 8 36.61 6.18 22.33
N ALA A 9 35.43 6.30 21.71
CA ALA A 9 34.49 5.23 21.49
C ALA A 9 35.08 4.13 20.56
N PRO A 10 34.67 2.85 20.71
CA PRO A 10 35.11 1.76 19.83
C PRO A 10 34.52 1.91 18.41
N PRO A 11 35.23 1.40 17.38
CA PRO A 11 34.78 1.50 15.99
C PRO A 11 33.54 0.66 15.73
N VAL A 12 32.56 1.28 15.07
CA VAL A 12 31.32 0.64 14.62
C VAL A 12 31.67 -0.34 13.49
N SER A 13 31.38 -1.62 13.71
CA SER A 13 31.55 -2.70 12.73
C SER A 13 30.80 -2.39 11.44
N GLY A 14 31.54 -2.42 10.33
CA GLY A 14 31.06 -2.09 8.99
C GLY A 14 29.87 -2.95 8.55
N ARG A 15 28.87 -2.29 8.01
CA ARG A 15 27.80 -2.88 7.21
C ARG A 15 28.41 -3.63 6.03
N ALA A 16 28.19 -4.94 5.95
CA ALA A 16 28.52 -5.75 4.79
C ALA A 16 27.77 -5.23 3.55
N ALA A 17 28.51 -4.97 2.47
CA ALA A 17 27.95 -4.58 1.19
C ALA A 17 27.12 -5.73 0.58
N PRO A 18 26.07 -5.45 -0.22
CA PRO A 18 25.27 -6.48 -0.87
C PRO A 18 26.13 -7.23 -1.90
N ARG A 19 26.16 -8.57 -1.78
CA ARG A 19 26.85 -9.49 -2.70
C ARG A 19 26.14 -9.48 -4.05
N ARG A 20 26.93 -9.40 -5.14
CA ARG A 20 26.43 -9.56 -6.51
C ARG A 20 26.04 -11.02 -6.78
N PRO A 21 25.02 -11.30 -7.61
CA PRO A 21 24.71 -12.66 -8.07
C PRO A 21 25.88 -13.16 -8.94
N GLY A 22 26.63 -14.15 -8.45
CA GLY A 22 27.80 -14.71 -9.10
C GLY A 22 28.96 -15.08 -8.16
N ASP A 23 29.00 -14.54 -6.95
CA ASP A 23 30.04 -14.84 -5.95
C ASP A 23 29.67 -16.07 -5.09
N LEU A 24 29.53 -17.23 -5.71
CA LEU A 24 29.52 -18.49 -5.00
C LEU A 24 30.96 -19.03 -4.96
N PRO A 25 31.47 -19.44 -3.80
CA PRO A 25 32.78 -20.10 -3.73
C PRO A 25 32.72 -21.41 -4.50
N PRO A 26 33.81 -21.78 -5.22
CA PRO A 26 33.86 -23.06 -5.91
C PRO A 26 33.70 -24.19 -4.90
N GLY A 27 32.74 -25.09 -5.15
CA GLY A 27 32.56 -26.31 -4.38
C GLY A 27 33.80 -27.21 -4.49
N PRO A 28 34.06 -28.11 -3.52
CA PRO A 28 35.18 -29.02 -3.58
C PRO A 28 35.11 -29.89 -4.83
N ALA A 29 36.24 -29.98 -5.54
CA ALA A 29 36.39 -30.81 -6.70
C ALA A 29 36.10 -32.28 -6.33
N PRO A 30 35.35 -33.06 -7.17
CA PRO A 30 35.17 -34.49 -6.94
C PRO A 30 36.50 -35.19 -7.09
N GLY A 31 36.81 -36.07 -6.11
CA GLY A 31 37.99 -36.91 -6.13
C GLY A 31 37.97 -37.94 -7.26
N PRO A 32 39.13 -38.48 -7.69
CA PRO A 32 39.26 -39.30 -8.89
C PRO A 32 38.69 -40.72 -8.84
N ASP A 33 37.97 -41.13 -7.81
CA ASP A 33 37.60 -42.53 -7.57
C ASP A 33 36.08 -42.76 -7.39
N ALA A 34 35.30 -42.39 -8.36
CA ALA A 34 33.86 -42.75 -8.37
C ALA A 34 33.32 -43.02 -9.77
N TRP A 35 33.85 -44.05 -10.41
CA TRP A 35 33.17 -44.71 -11.53
C TRP A 35 32.67 -46.07 -11.03
N PRO A 36 31.39 -46.35 -10.98
CA PRO A 36 30.92 -47.70 -10.73
C PRO A 36 31.14 -48.56 -11.99
N ASP A 37 31.96 -49.55 -11.86
CA ASP A 37 32.18 -50.62 -12.81
C ASP A 37 30.84 -51.30 -13.18
N GLY A 38 30.59 -51.40 -14.47
CA GLY A 38 29.48 -52.16 -15.04
C GLY A 38 29.66 -53.66 -14.83
N GLY A 39 29.02 -54.21 -13.83
CA GLY A 39 28.86 -55.64 -13.65
C GLY A 39 27.93 -56.19 -14.77
N ARG A 40 28.54 -57.00 -15.64
CA ARG A 40 27.83 -57.97 -16.48
C ARG A 40 27.32 -59.08 -15.55
N GLU A 41 26.02 -59.25 -15.50
CA GLU A 41 25.42 -60.52 -15.10
C GLU A 41 24.49 -60.98 -16.18
N SER A 42 24.95 -62.07 -16.84
CA SER A 42 24.16 -62.97 -17.67
C SER A 42 23.25 -63.79 -16.76
N GLY A 43 21.98 -63.67 -16.91
CA GLY A 43 20.95 -64.46 -16.23
C GLY A 43 19.85 -64.80 -17.21
N ASP A 44 19.97 -66.03 -17.81
CA ASP A 44 18.92 -66.71 -18.54
C ASP A 44 17.72 -67.01 -17.62
N GLY A 45 16.54 -66.57 -17.98
CA GLY A 45 15.29 -66.94 -17.35
C GLY A 45 14.13 -66.75 -18.35
N PRO A 46 13.26 -67.75 -18.56
CA PRO A 46 12.29 -67.73 -19.67
C PRO A 46 11.01 -66.96 -19.35
N GLY A 47 10.58 -66.19 -20.31
CA GLY A 47 9.16 -65.96 -20.55
C GLY A 47 8.49 -64.85 -19.77
N ARG A 48 8.66 -63.61 -20.25
CA ARG A 48 7.61 -62.58 -20.17
C ARG A 48 7.57 -61.80 -21.47
N SER A 49 6.52 -61.92 -22.24
CA SER A 49 6.22 -61.13 -23.43
C SER A 49 6.14 -59.66 -23.05
N THR A 50 7.25 -58.94 -23.27
CA THR A 50 7.30 -57.49 -23.13
C THR A 50 6.50 -56.87 -24.30
N PRO A 51 5.60 -55.93 -24.09
CA PRO A 51 4.94 -55.23 -25.19
C PRO A 51 6.00 -54.54 -26.04
N ALA A 52 5.88 -54.69 -27.37
CA ALA A 52 6.78 -54.13 -28.36
C ALA A 52 7.00 -52.65 -28.08
N ARG A 53 8.22 -52.27 -27.61
CA ARG A 53 8.59 -50.88 -27.44
C ARG A 53 8.50 -50.22 -28.81
N ALA A 54 7.66 -49.19 -28.91
CA ALA A 54 7.60 -48.37 -30.12
C ALA A 54 9.03 -47.89 -30.43
N THR A 55 9.53 -48.17 -31.66
CA THR A 55 10.83 -47.73 -32.14
C THR A 55 10.63 -46.62 -33.15
N VAL A 56 11.54 -45.63 -33.15
CA VAL A 56 11.57 -44.55 -34.14
C VAL A 56 12.63 -44.87 -35.18
N VAL A 57 12.22 -45.05 -36.44
CA VAL A 57 13.14 -45.35 -37.55
C VAL A 57 13.73 -44.04 -38.08
N CYS A 58 15.06 -43.96 -38.13
CA CYS A 58 15.76 -42.79 -38.67
C CYS A 58 15.45 -42.61 -40.18
N PRO A 59 15.00 -41.43 -40.63
CA PRO A 59 14.66 -41.21 -42.04
C PRO A 59 15.87 -41.23 -42.97
N ASN A 60 17.09 -41.04 -42.45
CA ASN A 60 18.31 -41.01 -43.24
C ASN A 60 18.98 -42.37 -43.39
N CYS A 61 19.20 -43.09 -42.28
CA CYS A 61 19.95 -44.36 -42.30
C CYS A 61 19.09 -45.61 -41.97
N ARG A 62 17.80 -45.46 -41.76
CA ARG A 62 16.81 -46.48 -41.42
C ARG A 62 17.14 -47.34 -40.19
N THR A 63 18.02 -46.85 -39.33
CA THR A 63 18.33 -47.48 -38.06
C THR A 63 17.20 -47.26 -37.05
N GLU A 64 16.75 -48.28 -36.39
CA GLU A 64 15.78 -48.18 -35.28
C GLU A 64 16.42 -47.56 -34.07
N ASN A 65 15.72 -46.64 -33.45
CA ASN A 65 16.14 -45.90 -32.26
C ASN A 65 15.05 -45.99 -31.18
N ALA A 66 15.43 -45.87 -29.96
CA ALA A 66 14.47 -45.74 -28.86
C ALA A 66 13.66 -44.42 -28.98
N PRO A 67 12.38 -44.41 -28.61
CA PRO A 67 11.46 -43.30 -28.85
C PRO A 67 11.83 -42.01 -28.11
N ASP A 68 12.66 -42.12 -27.12
CA ASP A 68 13.16 -41.03 -26.28
C ASP A 68 14.46 -40.39 -26.76
N ARG A 69 15.07 -40.94 -27.85
CA ARG A 69 16.32 -40.39 -28.38
C ARG A 69 16.09 -39.20 -29.29
N ILE A 70 16.85 -38.15 -29.02
CA ILE A 70 16.85 -36.92 -29.83
C ILE A 70 17.72 -37.06 -31.08
N LEU A 71 18.76 -37.90 -31.01
CA LEU A 71 19.72 -38.11 -32.09
C LEU A 71 19.80 -39.58 -32.48
N CYS A 72 19.91 -39.87 -33.79
CA CYS A 72 20.10 -41.22 -34.30
C CYS A 72 21.43 -41.81 -33.80
N ARG A 73 21.40 -43.05 -33.25
CA ARG A 73 22.59 -43.74 -32.74
C ARG A 73 23.65 -44.04 -33.80
N ARG A 74 23.29 -44.03 -35.10
CA ARG A 74 24.20 -44.39 -36.19
C ARG A 74 24.70 -43.20 -37.00
N CYS A 75 23.84 -42.23 -37.35
CA CYS A 75 24.23 -41.12 -38.21
C CYS A 75 24.11 -39.74 -37.53
N ALA A 76 23.77 -39.72 -36.22
CA ALA A 76 23.59 -38.52 -35.43
C ALA A 76 22.57 -37.49 -36.00
N LEU A 77 21.71 -37.92 -36.97
CA LEU A 77 20.63 -37.05 -37.44
C LEU A 77 19.64 -36.79 -36.29
N LEU A 78 19.16 -35.54 -36.18
CA LEU A 78 18.16 -35.13 -35.22
C LEU A 78 16.85 -35.89 -35.55
N LEU A 79 16.39 -36.74 -34.61
CA LEU A 79 15.11 -37.40 -34.66
C LEU A 79 14.11 -36.45 -33.96
N ASP A 80 13.30 -35.73 -34.76
CA ASP A 80 12.30 -34.83 -34.17
C ASP A 80 11.26 -35.65 -33.40
N PRO A 81 11.16 -35.56 -32.07
CA PRO A 81 10.19 -36.30 -31.29
C PRO A 81 8.75 -35.79 -31.45
N GLY A 82 8.47 -35.01 -32.50
CA GLY A 82 7.17 -34.37 -32.71
C GLY A 82 6.77 -33.42 -31.58
N PRO A 83 6.00 -32.38 -31.82
CA PRO A 83 5.58 -31.48 -30.77
C PRO A 83 4.81 -32.25 -29.70
N ALA A 84 5.26 -32.15 -28.45
CA ALA A 84 4.56 -32.68 -27.28
C ALA A 84 3.06 -32.33 -27.37
N PRO A 85 2.11 -33.21 -27.00
CA PRO A 85 0.69 -32.96 -27.11
C PRO A 85 0.37 -31.66 -26.36
N GLY A 86 0.21 -30.59 -27.15
CA GLY A 86 0.05 -29.23 -26.65
C GLY A 86 -1.14 -29.17 -25.72
N GLY A 87 -0.90 -28.73 -24.49
CA GLY A 87 -1.93 -28.44 -23.51
C GLY A 87 -3.08 -27.68 -24.18
N ARG A 88 -4.32 -27.98 -23.82
CA ARG A 88 -5.53 -27.37 -24.39
C ARG A 88 -5.37 -25.86 -24.44
N PRO A 89 -5.44 -25.23 -25.62
CA PRO A 89 -5.25 -23.79 -25.71
C PRO A 89 -6.30 -23.07 -24.87
N PRO A 90 -5.94 -22.00 -24.16
CA PRO A 90 -6.86 -21.26 -23.31
C PRO A 90 -8.08 -20.79 -24.11
N TRP A 91 -9.25 -20.80 -23.51
CA TRP A 91 -10.57 -20.57 -24.11
C TRP A 91 -10.66 -19.30 -24.97
N TRP A 92 -9.95 -18.23 -24.60
CA TRP A 92 -9.91 -16.95 -25.35
C TRP A 92 -9.24 -17.08 -26.73
N ARG A 93 -8.28 -18.01 -26.92
CA ARG A 93 -7.69 -18.29 -28.23
C ARG A 93 -8.68 -18.98 -29.17
N ARG A 94 -9.72 -19.64 -28.63
CA ARG A 94 -10.78 -20.25 -29.45
C ARG A 94 -11.73 -19.18 -30.02
N LEU A 95 -11.91 -18.06 -29.31
CA LEU A 95 -12.73 -16.94 -29.79
C LEU A 95 -12.06 -16.17 -30.92
N LEU A 96 -10.73 -16.04 -30.89
CA LEU A 96 -9.93 -15.29 -31.86
C LEU A 96 -9.44 -16.11 -33.04
N ARG A 97 -9.54 -17.45 -33.00
CA ARG A 97 -9.21 -18.31 -34.15
C ARG A 97 -10.21 -18.09 -35.28
N ARG A 98 -9.79 -17.37 -36.30
CA ARG A 98 -10.47 -17.36 -37.59
C ARG A 98 -10.57 -18.81 -38.06
N ARG A 99 -11.79 -19.33 -38.25
CA ARG A 99 -12.02 -20.69 -38.79
C ARG A 99 -11.15 -20.90 -40.01
N PRO A 100 -10.36 -22.00 -40.09
CA PRO A 100 -9.53 -22.25 -41.24
C PRO A 100 -10.41 -22.26 -42.47
N ARG A 101 -10.02 -21.52 -43.51
CA ARG A 101 -10.71 -21.56 -44.80
C ARG A 101 -10.63 -22.99 -45.29
N ARG A 102 -11.75 -23.72 -45.30
CA ARG A 102 -11.83 -25.03 -45.95
C ARG A 102 -11.41 -24.81 -47.40
N THR A 103 -10.31 -25.46 -47.81
CA THR A 103 -9.90 -25.56 -49.22
C THR A 103 -11.06 -26.19 -49.99
N ARG A 104 -11.59 -25.46 -50.96
CA ARG A 104 -12.67 -25.94 -51.79
C ARG A 104 -12.06 -26.88 -52.85
N ALA A 105 -12.69 -28.03 -53.08
CA ALA A 105 -12.31 -28.92 -54.16
C ALA A 105 -12.43 -28.18 -55.50
N ALA A 106 -11.48 -28.40 -56.37
CA ALA A 106 -11.50 -27.86 -57.75
C ALA A 106 -12.79 -28.27 -58.45
N GLY A 107 -13.54 -27.31 -59.05
CA GLY A 107 -14.79 -27.58 -59.77
C GLY A 107 -16.09 -27.20 -59.03
N ALA A 108 -16.06 -26.78 -57.77
CA ALA A 108 -17.26 -26.37 -57.05
C ALA A 108 -17.76 -24.98 -57.50
N ARG A 109 -18.98 -24.91 -58.04
CA ARG A 109 -19.63 -23.65 -58.43
C ARG A 109 -19.74 -22.70 -57.22
N PRO A 110 -19.40 -21.39 -57.34
CA PRO A 110 -19.52 -20.44 -56.27
C PRO A 110 -21.00 -20.20 -55.93
N ARG A 111 -21.47 -20.70 -54.79
CA ARG A 111 -22.74 -20.30 -54.25
C ARG A 111 -22.57 -18.85 -53.75
N ARG A 112 -23.30 -17.92 -54.37
CA ARG A 112 -23.37 -16.49 -53.98
C ARG A 112 -24.06 -16.41 -52.62
N GLY A 113 -23.30 -16.69 -51.54
CA GLY A 113 -23.79 -16.52 -50.20
C GLY A 113 -23.89 -15.03 -49.92
N TRP A 114 -25.09 -14.51 -49.72
CA TRP A 114 -25.34 -13.16 -49.24
C TRP A 114 -24.58 -12.96 -47.92
N ARG A 115 -23.50 -12.19 -47.99
CA ARG A 115 -22.73 -11.82 -46.80
C ARG A 115 -23.64 -10.93 -45.95
N ARG A 116 -24.27 -11.49 -44.93
CA ARG A 116 -24.94 -10.66 -43.90
C ARG A 116 -23.93 -9.66 -43.39
N PRO A 117 -24.20 -8.35 -43.45
CA PRO A 117 -23.27 -7.36 -42.94
C PRO A 117 -23.04 -7.66 -41.47
N ARG A 118 -21.76 -7.66 -41.07
CA ARG A 118 -21.38 -7.89 -39.66
C ARG A 118 -21.71 -6.65 -38.85
N LEU A 119 -23.02 -6.39 -38.71
CA LEU A 119 -23.56 -5.26 -37.91
C LEU A 119 -23.29 -5.42 -36.41
N GLY A 120 -22.85 -6.60 -35.96
CA GLY A 120 -22.57 -6.83 -34.55
C GLY A 120 -21.44 -5.96 -33.99
N LEU A 121 -20.36 -5.74 -34.77
CA LEU A 121 -19.24 -4.91 -34.30
C LEU A 121 -19.62 -3.43 -34.12
N PRO A 122 -20.26 -2.74 -35.13
CA PRO A 122 -20.69 -1.36 -34.94
C PRO A 122 -21.77 -1.21 -33.84
N ILE A 123 -22.67 -2.17 -33.69
CA ILE A 123 -23.67 -2.15 -32.60
C ILE A 123 -22.98 -2.21 -31.23
N VAL A 124 -22.01 -3.12 -31.06
CA VAL A 124 -21.24 -3.23 -29.81
C VAL A 124 -20.46 -1.94 -29.54
N LEU A 125 -19.86 -1.33 -30.56
CA LEU A 125 -19.15 -0.05 -30.40
C LEU A 125 -20.09 1.10 -30.02
N VAL A 126 -21.28 1.18 -30.60
CA VAL A 126 -22.28 2.17 -30.24
C VAL A 126 -22.79 1.94 -28.80
N LEU A 127 -23.06 0.72 -28.40
CA LEU A 127 -23.47 0.40 -27.02
C LEU A 127 -22.35 0.72 -26.00
N LEU A 128 -21.10 0.46 -26.37
CA LEU A 128 -19.96 0.87 -25.53
C LEU A 128 -19.85 2.39 -25.44
N ALA A 129 -19.98 3.11 -26.55
CA ALA A 129 -19.93 4.57 -26.55
C ALA A 129 -21.08 5.19 -25.73
N VAL A 130 -22.29 4.65 -25.85
CA VAL A 130 -23.44 5.08 -25.04
C VAL A 130 -23.22 4.73 -23.56
N GLY A 131 -22.70 3.52 -23.26
CA GLY A 131 -22.36 3.13 -21.89
C GLY A 131 -21.30 4.04 -21.27
N VAL A 132 -20.24 4.35 -22.03
CA VAL A 132 -19.21 5.28 -21.62
C VAL A 132 -19.78 6.69 -21.39
N TRP A 133 -20.65 7.19 -22.25
CA TRP A 133 -21.30 8.50 -22.07
C TRP A 133 -22.16 8.56 -20.79
N PHE A 134 -22.93 7.52 -20.52
CA PHE A 134 -23.73 7.49 -19.28
C PHE A 134 -22.88 7.33 -18.02
N VAL A 135 -21.76 6.61 -18.09
CA VAL A 135 -20.89 6.32 -16.94
C VAL A 135 -19.88 7.45 -16.67
N LEU A 136 -19.39 8.15 -17.72
CA LEU A 136 -18.40 9.24 -17.58
C LEU A 136 -18.81 10.34 -16.60
N PRO A 137 -20.06 10.90 -16.62
CA PRO A 137 -20.44 11.92 -15.65
C PRO A 137 -20.52 11.40 -14.21
N HIS A 138 -20.81 10.10 -14.00
CA HIS A 138 -20.78 9.49 -12.68
C HIS A 138 -19.37 9.14 -12.22
N LEU A 139 -18.46 8.83 -13.14
CA LEU A 139 -17.04 8.62 -12.84
C LEU A 139 -16.30 9.93 -12.51
N SER A 140 -16.71 11.07 -13.07
CA SER A 140 -16.10 12.35 -12.74
C SER A 140 -16.23 12.70 -11.25
N GLY A 141 -17.37 12.36 -10.64
CA GLY A 141 -17.56 12.47 -9.19
C GLY A 141 -16.63 11.57 -8.38
N LEU A 142 -16.43 10.32 -8.83
CA LEU A 142 -15.51 9.38 -8.18
C LEU A 142 -14.05 9.80 -8.34
N PHE A 143 -13.65 10.32 -9.50
CA PHE A 143 -12.30 10.85 -9.70
C PHE A 143 -12.06 12.16 -8.96
N GLY A 144 -13.09 13.01 -8.84
CA GLY A 144 -13.05 14.19 -7.98
C GLY A 144 -12.85 13.83 -6.52
N PHE A 145 -13.61 12.86 -6.02
CA PHE A 145 -13.47 12.34 -4.66
C PHE A 145 -12.07 11.73 -4.41
N ALA A 146 -11.57 10.89 -5.31
CA ALA A 146 -10.24 10.29 -5.17
C ALA A 146 -9.11 11.36 -5.21
N ARG A 147 -9.24 12.40 -6.02
CA ARG A 147 -8.27 13.50 -6.09
C ARG A 147 -8.31 14.39 -4.84
N GLN A 148 -9.50 14.57 -4.26
CA GLN A 148 -9.67 15.30 -3.01
C GLN A 148 -9.09 14.56 -1.80
N GLU A 149 -9.08 13.23 -1.82
CA GLU A 149 -8.50 12.41 -0.75
C GLU A 149 -6.96 12.33 -0.79
N THR A 150 -6.32 12.50 -1.96
CA THR A 150 -4.87 12.27 -2.14
C THR A 150 -4.00 13.54 -2.03
N GLY A 151 -4.58 14.74 -1.93
CA GLY A 151 -3.79 15.96 -1.76
C GLY A 151 -3.24 16.13 -0.34
N THR A 152 -2.07 16.74 -0.22
CA THR A 152 -1.45 17.06 1.06
C THR A 152 -2.33 18.03 1.85
N PRO A 153 -2.68 17.74 3.12
CA PRO A 153 -3.43 18.68 3.95
C PRO A 153 -2.60 19.96 4.21
N GLU A 154 -3.24 21.10 4.08
CA GLU A 154 -2.64 22.40 4.40
C GLU A 154 -3.00 22.82 5.84
N SER A 155 -2.19 23.68 6.44
CA SER A 155 -2.51 24.29 7.72
C SER A 155 -3.71 25.24 7.58
N MET A 156 -4.69 25.07 8.46
CA MET A 156 -5.93 25.84 8.52
C MET A 156 -6.00 26.59 9.85
N PRO A 157 -5.30 27.73 9.98
CA PRO A 157 -5.33 28.49 11.22
C PRO A 157 -6.75 29.03 11.47
N PRO A 158 -7.28 28.89 12.70
CA PRO A 158 -8.57 29.48 13.05
C PRO A 158 -8.49 31.00 13.03
N ALA A 159 -9.62 31.66 12.74
CA ALA A 159 -9.71 33.10 12.77
C ALA A 159 -9.72 33.64 14.20
N VAL A 160 -10.38 32.92 15.09
CA VAL A 160 -10.45 33.27 16.52
C VAL A 160 -10.63 31.99 17.34
N CYS A 161 -9.99 31.94 18.51
CA CYS A 161 -10.26 30.91 19.52
C CYS A 161 -10.65 31.55 20.82
N ARG A 162 -11.61 30.98 21.52
CA ARG A 162 -12.08 31.35 22.83
C ARG A 162 -11.97 30.14 23.76
N ALA A 163 -11.76 30.38 25.03
CA ALA A 163 -11.76 29.30 26.02
C ALA A 163 -12.97 29.44 26.96
N SER A 164 -13.33 28.32 27.60
CA SER A 164 -14.30 28.31 28.71
C SER A 164 -13.85 29.15 29.90
N SER A 165 -12.54 29.12 30.19
CA SER A 165 -11.86 29.95 31.18
C SER A 165 -10.37 30.08 30.84
N GLU A 166 -9.71 31.10 31.36
CA GLU A 166 -8.30 31.39 31.09
C GLU A 166 -7.60 31.79 32.39
N ALA A 167 -6.45 31.20 32.65
CA ALA A 167 -5.57 31.65 33.71
C ALA A 167 -4.76 32.87 33.27
N ASP A 168 -4.38 33.72 34.22
CA ASP A 168 -3.56 34.89 33.94
C ASP A 168 -2.29 34.53 33.19
N GLY A 169 -2.08 35.20 32.05
CA GLY A 169 -0.93 34.95 31.16
C GLY A 169 -1.03 33.72 30.28
N HIS A 170 -2.15 32.98 30.32
CA HIS A 170 -2.36 31.74 29.55
C HIS A 170 -3.67 31.76 28.74
N PRO A 171 -3.81 32.70 27.79
CA PRO A 171 -5.03 32.89 27.01
C PRO A 171 -5.24 31.77 25.98
N ALA A 172 -6.47 31.63 25.49
CA ALA A 172 -6.83 30.66 24.42
C ALA A 172 -5.98 30.82 23.17
N SER A 173 -5.63 32.07 22.82
CA SER A 173 -4.79 32.36 21.66
C SER A 173 -3.40 31.74 21.74
N ALA A 174 -2.85 31.51 22.95
CA ALA A 174 -1.56 30.88 23.11
C ALA A 174 -1.52 29.41 22.69
N ALA A 175 -2.67 28.76 22.54
CA ALA A 175 -2.76 27.38 22.07
C ALA A 175 -2.95 27.23 20.53
N VAL A 176 -2.96 28.35 19.79
CA VAL A 176 -3.17 28.39 18.33
C VAL A 176 -2.32 29.45 17.63
N ASP A 177 -1.26 29.92 18.30
CA ASP A 177 -0.41 31.00 17.79
C ASP A 177 0.77 30.51 16.92
N GLY A 178 0.90 29.21 16.72
CA GLY A 178 1.97 28.58 15.96
C GLY A 178 3.25 28.37 16.75
N PHE A 179 3.23 28.62 18.07
CA PHE A 179 4.37 28.42 18.94
C PHE A 179 4.08 27.43 20.06
N ASN A 180 4.95 26.48 20.26
CA ASN A 180 4.79 25.41 21.24
C ASN A 180 5.54 25.66 22.57
N ASN A 181 5.92 26.91 22.86
CA ASN A 181 6.59 27.37 24.10
C ASN A 181 5.68 28.27 24.94
N ARG A 182 4.45 28.47 24.54
CA ARG A 182 3.37 29.09 25.27
C ARG A 182 2.23 28.09 25.38
N TYR A 183 1.27 28.33 26.23
CA TYR A 183 0.17 27.41 26.43
C TYR A 183 -1.07 28.12 26.96
N TRP A 184 -2.22 27.58 26.62
CA TRP A 184 -3.46 27.87 27.29
C TRP A 184 -3.58 27.01 28.55
N ALA A 185 -4.13 27.60 29.62
CA ALA A 185 -4.55 26.90 30.81
C ALA A 185 -5.87 27.49 31.34
N PRO A 186 -6.79 26.66 31.88
CA PRO A 186 -8.01 27.15 32.50
C PRO A 186 -7.70 27.90 33.80
N GLU A 187 -8.61 28.79 34.21
CA GLU A 187 -8.49 29.59 35.45
C GLU A 187 -8.34 28.69 36.69
N ARG A 188 -9.13 27.59 36.77
CA ARG A 188 -9.08 26.70 37.91
C ARG A 188 -7.97 25.66 37.77
N ALA A 189 -7.24 25.48 38.87
CA ALA A 189 -6.31 24.38 39.00
C ALA A 189 -7.06 23.01 39.10
N GLY A 190 -6.37 21.93 38.74
CA GLY A 190 -6.91 20.59 38.79
C GLY A 190 -6.89 19.87 37.43
N GLU A 191 -7.82 18.96 37.23
CA GLU A 191 -7.89 18.13 36.01
C GLU A 191 -8.37 18.90 34.78
N GLY A 192 -9.06 20.03 34.95
CA GLY A 192 -9.62 20.80 33.84
C GLY A 192 -10.68 20.06 33.03
N VAL A 193 -11.32 19.02 33.60
CA VAL A 193 -12.37 18.26 32.91
C VAL A 193 -13.57 19.16 32.60
N GLY A 194 -14.00 19.17 31.32
CA GLY A 194 -15.08 20.04 30.82
C GLY A 194 -14.58 21.41 30.34
N GLU A 195 -13.37 21.83 30.70
CA GLU A 195 -12.76 23.01 30.12
C GLU A 195 -12.48 22.82 28.65
N HIS A 196 -12.65 23.84 27.83
CA HIS A 196 -12.58 23.71 26.39
C HIS A 196 -12.04 24.97 25.68
N LEU A 197 -11.50 24.72 24.49
CA LEU A 197 -11.24 25.73 23.48
C LEU A 197 -12.29 25.63 22.38
N GLU A 198 -12.82 26.73 21.92
CA GLU A 198 -13.70 26.83 20.76
C GLU A 198 -13.07 27.76 19.72
N CYS A 199 -12.77 27.22 18.56
CA CYS A 199 -12.04 27.87 17.49
C CYS A 199 -12.91 27.98 16.24
N ASP A 200 -13.13 29.20 15.76
CA ASP A 200 -13.92 29.50 14.57
C ASP A 200 -13.01 29.70 13.35
N PHE A 201 -13.39 29.18 12.22
CA PHE A 201 -12.69 29.34 10.94
C PHE A 201 -13.32 30.47 10.11
N ALA A 202 -12.49 31.27 9.42
CA ALA A 202 -12.97 32.37 8.57
C ALA A 202 -13.79 31.91 7.37
N GLN A 203 -13.59 30.68 6.92
CA GLN A 203 -14.28 30.03 5.80
C GLN A 203 -14.49 28.56 6.15
N PRO A 204 -15.49 27.90 5.56
CA PRO A 204 -15.67 26.47 5.73
C PRO A 204 -14.44 25.70 5.29
N VAL A 205 -14.04 24.72 6.09
CA VAL A 205 -12.88 23.89 5.82
C VAL A 205 -13.24 22.41 5.86
N ARG A 206 -12.64 21.65 4.97
CA ARG A 206 -12.65 20.21 5.06
C ARG A 206 -11.55 19.78 6.01
N MET A 207 -11.92 19.55 7.26
CA MET A 207 -11.00 19.10 8.30
C MET A 207 -10.52 17.67 8.02
N MET A 208 -9.23 17.40 8.16
CA MET A 208 -8.63 16.09 7.93
C MET A 208 -7.89 15.55 9.15
N LYS A 209 -7.13 16.39 9.83
CA LYS A 209 -6.36 16.01 11.02
C LYS A 209 -6.10 17.21 11.91
N ILE A 210 -5.80 16.92 13.15
CA ILE A 210 -5.28 17.90 14.12
C ILE A 210 -3.93 17.43 14.64
N VAL A 211 -3.07 18.37 14.95
CA VAL A 211 -1.81 18.16 15.66
C VAL A 211 -1.91 18.82 17.00
N VAL A 212 -1.57 18.11 18.06
CA VAL A 212 -1.71 18.58 19.43
C VAL A 212 -0.36 18.50 20.13
N PHE A 213 0.06 19.59 20.75
CA PHE A 213 1.17 19.65 21.69
C PHE A 213 0.59 19.81 23.09
N SER A 214 0.59 18.73 23.86
CA SER A 214 0.10 18.74 25.24
C SER A 214 1.15 19.26 26.22
N GLY A 215 0.72 19.71 27.37
CA GLY A 215 1.61 20.27 28.39
C GLY A 215 1.94 21.73 28.15
N THR A 216 2.99 22.23 28.81
CA THR A 216 3.39 23.65 28.78
C THR A 216 4.32 23.97 27.61
N SER A 217 5.00 22.95 27.06
CA SER A 217 6.01 23.11 26.01
C SER A 217 6.28 21.77 25.33
N ALA A 218 6.82 21.81 24.10
CA ALA A 218 7.37 20.65 23.41
C ALA A 218 8.69 20.14 24.06
N ARG A 219 9.29 20.89 24.98
CA ARG A 219 10.52 20.53 25.68
C ARG A 219 10.21 19.61 26.86
N GLN A 220 10.95 18.51 26.98
CA GLN A 220 10.70 17.49 28.01
C GLN A 220 10.84 18.00 29.44
N ASP A 221 11.76 18.94 29.71
CA ASP A 221 12.01 19.53 31.01
C ASP A 221 10.84 20.42 31.48
N GLU A 222 10.20 21.13 30.57
CA GLU A 222 9.07 22.01 30.84
C GLU A 222 7.74 21.26 30.81
N PHE A 223 7.62 20.26 29.97
CA PHE A 223 6.41 19.47 29.70
C PHE A 223 5.68 19.01 30.98
N LEU A 224 6.42 18.58 31.99
CA LEU A 224 5.89 17.97 33.21
C LEU A 224 5.53 18.99 34.30
N THR A 225 5.71 20.29 34.08
CA THR A 225 5.51 21.34 35.11
C THR A 225 4.03 21.53 35.46
N GLN A 226 3.11 21.29 34.51
CA GLN A 226 1.67 21.39 34.67
C GLN A 226 0.96 20.07 34.42
N SER A 227 -0.35 19.99 34.67
CA SER A 227 -1.20 18.88 34.23
C SER A 227 -1.31 18.87 32.69
N ARG A 228 -1.48 17.71 32.10
CA ARG A 228 -1.51 17.53 30.65
C ARG A 228 -2.76 16.78 30.25
N PRO A 229 -3.48 17.16 29.20
CA PRO A 229 -4.64 16.43 28.76
C PRO A 229 -4.27 14.98 28.37
N ALA A 230 -5.03 14.01 28.90
CA ALA A 230 -4.90 12.59 28.57
C ALA A 230 -5.92 12.17 27.48
N ARG A 231 -7.11 12.77 27.54
CA ARG A 231 -8.16 12.61 26.53
C ARG A 231 -8.77 13.96 26.22
N LEU A 232 -8.96 14.20 24.94
CA LEU A 232 -9.68 15.36 24.44
C LEU A 232 -10.87 14.87 23.61
N THR A 233 -12.02 15.53 23.77
CA THR A 233 -13.14 15.39 22.86
C THR A 233 -13.11 16.54 21.88
N VAL A 234 -12.98 16.22 20.59
CA VAL A 234 -12.99 17.19 19.49
C VAL A 234 -14.36 17.11 18.84
N GLU A 235 -15.10 18.22 18.83
CA GLU A 235 -16.38 18.37 18.17
C GLU A 235 -16.21 19.38 17.05
N LEU A 236 -16.52 18.97 15.82
CA LEU A 236 -16.54 19.83 14.63
C LEU A 236 -18.00 20.19 14.32
N THR A 237 -18.26 21.46 14.08
CA THR A 237 -19.57 21.96 13.66
C THR A 237 -19.46 22.43 12.22
N SER A 238 -20.34 21.91 11.34
CA SER A 238 -20.46 22.32 9.95
C SER A 238 -21.34 23.57 9.79
N GLU A 239 -21.37 24.16 8.58
CA GLU A 239 -22.25 25.27 8.22
C GLU A 239 -23.74 24.96 8.47
N ASP A 240 -24.13 23.70 8.27
CA ASP A 240 -25.50 23.20 8.45
C ASP A 240 -25.86 23.05 9.95
N GLY A 241 -24.89 23.26 10.84
CA GLY A 241 -25.03 23.04 12.28
C GLY A 241 -24.89 21.57 12.68
N GLU A 242 -24.54 20.66 11.75
CA GLU A 242 -24.27 19.26 12.07
C GLU A 242 -22.97 19.18 12.92
N LYS A 243 -23.03 18.36 13.96
CA LYS A 243 -21.90 18.16 14.89
C LYS A 243 -21.33 16.77 14.76
N THR A 244 -20.03 16.71 14.50
CA THR A 244 -19.29 15.46 14.45
C THR A 244 -18.28 15.43 15.57
N GLY A 245 -18.43 14.50 16.52
CA GLY A 245 -17.57 14.38 17.69
C GLY A 245 -16.62 13.19 17.62
N ARG A 246 -15.38 13.39 18.06
CA ARG A 246 -14.38 12.33 18.22
C ARG A 246 -13.57 12.51 19.50
N THR A 247 -13.43 11.45 20.28
CA THR A 247 -12.51 11.44 21.42
C THR A 247 -11.15 10.91 20.98
N ILE A 248 -10.11 11.70 21.24
CA ILE A 248 -8.72 11.35 21.00
C ILE A 248 -8.01 11.09 22.33
N ARG A 249 -7.06 10.16 22.32
CA ARG A 249 -6.24 9.81 23.48
C ARG A 249 -4.80 10.22 23.22
N LEU A 250 -4.29 11.09 24.08
CA LEU A 250 -2.91 11.56 24.02
C LEU A 250 -2.01 10.63 24.84
N ARG A 251 -0.76 10.53 24.42
CA ARG A 251 0.31 9.90 25.19
C ARG A 251 0.92 10.93 26.14
N ASP A 252 1.35 10.50 27.31
CA ASP A 252 2.04 11.37 28.28
C ASP A 252 3.51 11.56 27.88
N GLN A 253 3.71 12.28 26.77
CA GLN A 253 5.03 12.59 26.21
C GLN A 253 5.04 13.97 25.57
N ALA A 254 6.19 14.67 25.67
CA ALA A 254 6.42 15.92 25.00
C ALA A 254 6.45 15.79 23.47
N GLY A 255 6.12 16.86 22.77
CA GLY A 255 6.14 16.94 21.32
C GLY A 255 4.78 16.71 20.66
N GLN A 256 4.81 16.69 19.33
CA GLN A 256 3.60 16.65 18.51
C GLN A 256 2.94 15.25 18.53
N GLN A 257 1.62 15.28 18.57
CA GLN A 257 0.79 14.09 18.41
C GLN A 257 -0.30 14.38 17.39
N THR A 258 -0.36 13.56 16.32
CA THR A 258 -1.27 13.76 15.19
C THR A 258 -2.45 12.82 15.30
N PHE A 259 -3.66 13.34 15.02
CA PHE A 259 -4.90 12.59 15.06
C PHE A 259 -5.73 12.89 13.82
N ASP A 260 -6.29 11.83 13.21
CA ASP A 260 -7.26 11.99 12.14
C ASP A 260 -8.59 12.46 12.73
N VAL A 261 -9.02 13.66 12.37
CA VAL A 261 -10.31 14.23 12.72
C VAL A 261 -10.92 14.79 11.45
N ARG A 262 -11.99 14.15 10.99
CA ARG A 262 -12.58 14.46 9.68
C ARG A 262 -13.93 15.13 9.82
N GLY A 263 -14.13 16.20 9.05
CA GLY A 263 -15.39 16.92 8.91
C GLY A 263 -15.39 17.73 7.64
N SER A 264 -16.54 17.82 6.97
CA SER A 264 -16.75 18.66 5.80
C SER A 264 -17.49 19.94 6.21
N GLY A 265 -17.30 21.04 5.46
CA GLY A 265 -17.96 22.31 5.76
C GLY A 265 -17.74 22.82 7.19
N THR A 266 -16.61 22.47 7.81
CA THR A 266 -16.36 22.79 9.21
C THR A 266 -16.15 24.30 9.39
N VAL A 267 -16.98 24.92 10.19
CA VAL A 267 -16.90 26.35 10.53
C VAL A 267 -16.38 26.59 11.95
N SER A 268 -16.50 25.57 12.83
CA SER A 268 -16.02 25.68 14.21
C SER A 268 -15.54 24.33 14.72
N ALA A 269 -14.52 24.36 15.58
CA ALA A 269 -13.98 23.19 16.28
C ALA A 269 -13.92 23.48 17.79
N ARG A 270 -14.57 22.63 18.59
CA ARG A 270 -14.50 22.65 20.04
C ARG A 270 -13.66 21.48 20.54
N ILE A 271 -12.67 21.80 21.39
CA ILE A 271 -11.75 20.83 21.98
C ILE A 271 -11.93 20.85 23.48
N THR A 272 -12.54 19.81 24.04
CA THR A 272 -12.88 19.69 25.45
C THR A 272 -11.96 18.70 26.16
N VAL A 273 -11.44 19.08 27.31
CA VAL A 273 -10.64 18.21 28.18
C VAL A 273 -11.55 17.18 28.82
N ALA A 274 -11.32 15.89 28.54
CA ALA A 274 -12.10 14.77 29.11
C ALA A 274 -11.35 14.07 30.24
N SER A 275 -10.02 14.12 30.29
CA SER A 275 -9.19 13.67 31.40
C SER A 275 -7.77 14.22 31.27
N ALA A 276 -7.00 14.22 32.36
CA ALA A 276 -5.63 14.74 32.39
C ALA A 276 -4.66 13.81 33.11
N TYR A 277 -3.36 13.93 32.76
CA TYR A 277 -2.23 13.32 33.44
C TYR A 277 -1.61 14.32 34.46
N GLY A 278 -0.98 13.78 35.47
CA GLY A 278 -0.13 14.57 36.38
C GLY A 278 -0.90 15.66 37.11
N THR A 279 -2.15 15.42 37.44
CA THR A 279 -3.04 16.37 38.12
C THR A 279 -2.56 16.69 39.52
N GLY A 280 -2.83 17.89 39.98
CA GLY A 280 -2.47 18.35 41.31
C GLY A 280 -3.25 19.60 41.71
N LYS A 281 -3.31 19.91 43.02
CA LYS A 281 -4.12 21.02 43.56
C LYS A 281 -3.74 22.38 42.98
N GLU A 282 -2.46 22.58 42.64
CA GLU A 282 -1.91 23.82 42.10
C GLU A 282 -1.58 23.76 40.61
N ARG A 283 -1.74 22.57 40.00
CA ARG A 283 -1.46 22.38 38.57
C ARG A 283 -2.70 22.61 37.75
N ARG A 284 -2.56 23.30 36.64
CA ARG A 284 -3.60 23.47 35.61
C ARG A 284 -3.35 22.60 34.42
N THR A 285 -4.41 22.15 33.76
CA THR A 285 -4.25 21.43 32.51
C THR A 285 -3.77 22.37 31.41
N ALA A 286 -2.54 22.14 30.92
CA ALA A 286 -1.88 22.98 29.94
C ALA A 286 -1.98 22.36 28.53
N LEU A 287 -2.25 23.20 27.56
CA LEU A 287 -2.28 22.83 26.13
C LEU A 287 -1.41 23.83 25.35
N ALA A 288 -0.22 23.36 24.91
CA ALA A 288 0.77 24.26 24.32
C ALA A 288 0.37 24.70 22.90
N GLU A 289 -0.12 23.75 22.05
CA GLU A 289 -0.50 24.11 20.68
C GLU A 289 -1.51 23.11 20.12
N VAL A 290 -2.44 23.62 19.32
CA VAL A 290 -3.34 22.85 18.49
C VAL A 290 -3.33 23.42 17.08
N GLU A 291 -2.87 22.62 16.15
CA GLU A 291 -2.86 22.96 14.74
C GLU A 291 -3.92 22.16 13.99
N PHE A 292 -4.63 22.82 13.11
CA PHE A 292 -5.67 22.23 12.27
C PHE A 292 -5.15 22.06 10.85
N PHE A 293 -5.41 20.91 10.25
CA PHE A 293 -5.00 20.62 8.89
C PHE A 293 -6.17 20.10 8.07
N GLY A 294 -6.32 20.66 6.91
CA GLY A 294 -7.42 20.35 6.03
C GLY A 294 -7.26 20.97 4.66
N ARG A 295 -8.40 21.33 4.06
CA ARG A 295 -8.48 22.04 2.79
C ARG A 295 -9.62 23.07 2.85
N ARG A 296 -9.48 24.14 2.12
CA ARG A 296 -10.58 25.07 1.88
C ARG A 296 -11.63 24.38 1.00
N GLU A 297 -12.89 24.56 1.31
CA GLU A 297 -14.04 24.12 0.50
C GLU A 297 -14.54 25.22 -0.40
#